data_2fd36d7aae390270e6ec9bc288460898
#
_entry.id   2fd36d7aae390270e6ec9bc288460898
#
_cell.length_a   1.000
_cell.length_b   1.000
_cell.length_c   1.000
_cell.angle_alpha   90.00
_cell.angle_beta   90.00
_cell.angle_gamma   90.00
#
_symmetry.space_group_name_H-M   'P 1'
#
loop_
_entity.id
_entity.type
_entity.pdbx_description
1 polymer ?
#
loop_
_entity_poly.entity_id
_entity_poly.type
_entity_poly.pdbx_seq_one_letter_code
_entity_poly.pdbx_strand_id
1 'polypeptide(L)'
;MKVSEFIQMKRIFDLCLSFIVSIILLFPIVLVAVLVRLTSKGPALYWSDRIGVNNVIFKMPKFRSMQVDAPAVATHLMTDPNEFLSPIGAFLRRSSLDELPQLFSILKGDMSFVGPRPALYNQKDLIALRSEHGLQNFYLD
;
A
#
# COMPACT_ATOMS: atom_id res chain seq x y z
N MET A 1 -23.53 0.52 -20.50
CA MET A 1 -22.76 -0.46 -19.70
C MET A 1 -23.32 -0.45 -18.29
N LYS A 2 -23.69 -1.62 -17.77
CA LYS A 2 -24.22 -1.71 -16.40
C LYS A 2 -23.06 -1.54 -15.41
N VAL A 3 -23.32 -0.95 -14.23
CA VAL A 3 -22.30 -0.75 -13.17
C VAL A 3 -21.56 -2.04 -12.84
N SER A 4 -22.28 -3.16 -12.77
CA SER A 4 -21.69 -4.49 -12.51
C SER A 4 -20.69 -4.93 -13.59
N GLU A 5 -20.93 -4.63 -14.84
CA GLU A 5 -20.02 -4.95 -15.96
C GLU A 5 -18.74 -4.11 -15.88
N PHE A 6 -18.87 -2.83 -15.53
CA PHE A 6 -17.72 -1.95 -15.32
C PHE A 6 -16.82 -2.43 -14.18
N ILE A 7 -17.41 -2.83 -13.06
CA ILE A 7 -16.66 -3.36 -11.89
C ILE A 7 -15.91 -4.63 -12.28
N GLN A 8 -16.57 -5.55 -13.00
CA GLN A 8 -15.93 -6.78 -13.45
C GLN A 8 -14.78 -6.53 -14.43
N MET A 9 -14.98 -5.64 -15.41
CA MET A 9 -13.92 -5.25 -16.35
C MET A 9 -12.72 -4.62 -15.63
N LYS A 10 -12.97 -3.71 -14.69
CA LYS A 10 -11.94 -3.13 -13.85
C LYS A 10 -11.16 -4.19 -13.08
N ARG A 11 -11.87 -5.16 -12.49
CA ARG A 11 -11.23 -6.25 -11.74
C ARG A 11 -10.36 -7.15 -12.62
N ILE A 12 -10.83 -7.48 -13.82
CA ILE A 12 -10.06 -8.26 -14.80
C ILE A 12 -8.80 -7.48 -15.20
N PHE A 13 -8.93 -6.18 -15.48
CA PHE A 13 -7.81 -5.31 -15.79
C PHE A 13 -6.77 -5.28 -14.65
N ASP A 14 -7.21 -5.07 -13.41
CA ASP A 14 -6.33 -5.07 -12.23
C ASP A 14 -5.60 -6.41 -12.07
N LEU A 15 -6.28 -7.54 -12.26
CA LEU A 15 -5.68 -8.88 -12.17
C LEU A 15 -4.64 -9.11 -13.27
N CYS A 16 -4.99 -8.85 -14.53
CA CYS A 16 -4.08 -9.05 -15.65
C CYS A 16 -2.85 -8.16 -15.53
N LEU A 17 -3.06 -6.87 -15.26
CA LEU A 17 -1.97 -5.90 -15.14
C LEU A 17 -1.07 -6.24 -13.94
N SER A 18 -1.64 -6.51 -12.75
CA SER A 18 -0.85 -6.83 -11.57
C SER A 18 -0.06 -8.13 -11.73
N PHE A 19 -0.62 -9.13 -12.42
CA PHE A 19 0.08 -10.38 -12.72
C PHE A 19 1.29 -10.14 -13.64
N ILE A 20 1.09 -9.43 -14.75
CA ILE A 20 2.17 -9.11 -15.70
C ILE A 20 3.26 -8.29 -15.02
N VAL A 21 2.87 -7.22 -14.30
CA VAL A 21 3.82 -6.35 -13.58
C VAL A 21 4.56 -7.12 -12.49
N SER A 22 3.90 -8.04 -11.78
CA SER A 22 4.56 -8.88 -10.76
C SER A 22 5.63 -9.79 -11.36
N ILE A 23 5.40 -10.35 -12.54
CA ILE A 23 6.41 -11.17 -13.24
C ILE A 23 7.61 -10.31 -13.65
N ILE A 24 7.37 -9.14 -14.26
CA ILE A 24 8.42 -8.22 -14.71
C ILE A 24 9.25 -7.72 -13.54
N LEU A 25 8.58 -7.38 -12.42
CA LEU A 25 9.22 -6.83 -11.23
C LEU A 25 9.68 -7.88 -10.22
N LEU A 26 9.56 -9.17 -10.53
CA LEU A 26 9.95 -10.24 -9.60
C LEU A 26 11.40 -10.09 -9.14
N PHE A 27 12.33 -9.84 -10.08
CA PHE A 27 13.74 -9.64 -9.74
C PHE A 27 13.97 -8.41 -8.86
N PRO A 28 13.48 -7.20 -9.18
CA PRO A 28 13.55 -6.05 -8.28
C PRO A 28 12.93 -6.30 -6.91
N ILE A 29 11.77 -6.98 -6.84
CA ILE A 29 11.10 -7.30 -5.57
C ILE A 29 12.00 -8.16 -4.68
N VAL A 30 12.58 -9.23 -5.22
CA VAL A 30 13.48 -10.12 -4.47
C VAL A 30 14.74 -9.37 -4.06
N LEU A 31 15.34 -8.59 -4.95
CA LEU A 31 16.53 -7.80 -4.65
C LEU A 31 16.29 -6.81 -3.51
N VAL A 32 15.19 -6.06 -3.55
CA VAL A 32 14.84 -5.11 -2.48
C VAL A 32 14.56 -5.85 -1.17
N ALA A 33 13.87 -6.99 -1.21
CA ALA A 33 13.62 -7.81 -0.01
C ALA A 33 14.93 -8.22 0.67
N VAL A 34 15.90 -8.68 -0.09
CA VAL A 34 17.24 -9.06 0.41
C VAL A 34 17.98 -7.85 0.97
N LEU A 35 18.01 -6.72 0.24
CA LEU A 35 18.67 -5.50 0.71
C LEU A 35 18.06 -4.98 2.01
N VAL A 36 16.74 -4.94 2.13
CA VAL A 36 16.07 -4.53 3.37
C VAL A 36 16.44 -5.48 4.50
N ARG A 37 16.45 -6.79 4.25
CA ARG A 37 16.77 -7.80 5.27
C ARG A 37 18.21 -7.71 5.77
N LEU A 38 19.16 -7.35 4.89
CA LEU A 38 20.57 -7.21 5.24
C LEU A 38 20.90 -5.87 5.92
N THR A 39 20.17 -4.81 5.59
CA THR A 39 20.47 -3.45 6.07
C THR A 39 19.64 -2.99 7.25
N SER A 40 18.53 -3.69 7.56
CA SER A 40 17.60 -3.31 8.62
C SER A 40 17.32 -4.47 9.57
N LYS A 41 17.15 -4.18 10.85
CA LYS A 41 16.70 -5.16 11.85
C LYS A 41 15.23 -5.50 11.60
N GLY A 42 14.87 -6.78 11.76
CA GLY A 42 13.49 -7.26 11.64
C GLY A 42 13.11 -7.77 10.24
N PRO A 43 11.83 -8.09 10.01
CA PRO A 43 11.36 -8.64 8.73
C PRO A 43 11.43 -7.60 7.60
N ALA A 44 11.63 -8.08 6.36
CA ALA A 44 11.69 -7.21 5.18
C ALA A 44 10.36 -6.51 4.89
N LEU A 45 9.24 -7.16 5.19
CA LEU A 45 7.90 -6.61 5.00
C LEU A 45 7.38 -5.95 6.27
N TYR A 46 6.69 -4.84 6.08
CA TYR A 46 5.86 -4.15 7.06
C TYR A 46 4.40 -4.18 6.60
N TRP A 47 3.49 -4.53 7.49
CA TRP A 47 2.07 -4.60 7.23
C TRP A 47 1.35 -3.41 7.86
N SER A 48 0.83 -2.53 7.02
CA SER A 48 0.12 -1.32 7.46
C SER A 48 -1.38 -1.57 7.46
N ASP A 49 -2.04 -1.30 8.59
CA ASP A 49 -3.50 -1.35 8.68
C ASP A 49 -4.11 -0.15 7.92
N ARG A 50 -4.90 -0.46 6.91
CA ARG A 50 -5.52 0.51 6.01
C ARG A 50 -7.03 0.30 5.93
N ILE A 51 -7.74 1.39 5.69
CA ILE A 51 -9.18 1.35 5.45
C ILE A 51 -9.42 1.09 3.96
N GLY A 52 -10.05 -0.04 3.66
CA GLY A 52 -10.46 -0.43 2.31
C GLY A 52 -11.92 -0.13 2.04
N VAL A 53 -12.48 -0.89 1.09
CA VAL A 53 -13.89 -0.80 0.70
C VAL A 53 -14.81 -1.03 1.90
N ASN A 54 -15.93 -0.32 1.98
CA ASN A 54 -16.90 -0.40 3.07
C ASN A 54 -16.29 -0.17 4.47
N ASN A 55 -15.22 0.63 4.56
CA ASN A 55 -14.48 0.89 5.80
C ASN A 55 -13.91 -0.38 6.48
N VAL A 56 -13.72 -1.46 5.74
CA VAL A 56 -13.10 -2.68 6.24
C VAL A 56 -11.59 -2.50 6.32
N ILE A 57 -11.01 -2.82 7.47
CA ILE A 57 -9.55 -2.75 7.66
C ILE A 57 -8.90 -3.94 6.95
N PHE A 58 -7.87 -3.66 6.14
CA PHE A 58 -7.01 -4.67 5.56
C PHE A 58 -5.52 -4.35 5.81
N LYS A 59 -4.69 -5.38 5.73
CA LYS A 59 -3.23 -5.25 5.90
C LYS A 59 -2.55 -5.05 4.55
N MET A 60 -1.98 -3.87 4.37
CA MET A 60 -1.27 -3.48 3.16
C MET A 60 0.22 -3.72 3.32
N PRO A 61 0.84 -4.62 2.52
CA PRO A 61 2.26 -4.90 2.60
C PRO A 61 3.10 -3.78 1.98
N LYS A 62 4.22 -3.49 2.63
CA LYS A 62 5.28 -2.62 2.13
C LYS A 62 6.63 -3.18 2.51
N PHE A 63 7.68 -2.84 1.74
CA PHE A 63 9.03 -3.04 2.26
C PHE A 63 9.31 -2.07 3.41
N ARG A 64 10.00 -2.58 4.40
CA ARG A 64 10.36 -1.78 5.57
C ARG A 64 11.38 -0.70 5.20
N SER A 65 10.97 0.53 5.29
CA SER A 65 11.80 1.72 5.07
C SER A 65 12.12 2.49 6.35
N MET A 66 11.52 2.08 7.47
CA MET A 66 11.72 2.67 8.79
C MET A 66 12.23 1.61 9.78
N GLN A 67 12.83 2.08 10.87
CA GLN A 67 13.27 1.25 12.00
C GLN A 67 12.08 0.60 12.70
N VAL A 68 12.34 -0.46 13.47
CA VAL A 68 11.28 -1.26 14.12
C VAL A 68 10.53 -0.45 15.17
N ASP A 69 11.18 0.49 15.81
CA ASP A 69 10.69 1.38 16.86
C ASP A 69 9.98 2.65 16.34
N ALA A 70 9.92 2.81 15.02
CA ALA A 70 9.22 3.95 14.42
C ALA A 70 7.73 3.94 14.80
N PRO A 71 7.15 5.09 15.19
CA PRO A 71 5.74 5.18 15.54
C PRO A 71 4.82 4.87 14.35
N ALA A 72 3.73 4.15 14.60
CA ALA A 72 2.74 3.75 13.59
C ALA A 72 1.77 4.91 13.24
N VAL A 73 2.30 6.05 12.86
CA VAL A 73 1.52 7.23 12.46
C VAL A 73 1.83 7.62 11.01
N ALA A 74 0.98 8.45 10.43
CA ALA A 74 1.27 8.99 9.10
C ALA A 74 2.53 9.85 9.12
N THR A 75 3.37 9.71 8.10
CA THR A 75 4.69 10.37 8.04
C THR A 75 4.63 11.89 8.24
N HIS A 76 3.58 12.55 7.72
CA HIS A 76 3.38 13.99 7.87
C HIS A 76 3.00 14.43 9.29
N LEU A 77 2.64 13.49 10.17
CA LEU A 77 2.34 13.72 11.58
C LEU A 77 3.55 13.48 12.50
N MET A 78 4.68 13.01 11.94
CA MET A 78 5.92 12.83 12.67
C MET A 78 6.69 14.14 12.77
N THR A 79 7.30 14.41 13.92
CA THR A 79 8.13 15.61 14.14
C THR A 79 9.37 15.58 13.25
N ASP A 80 10.08 14.46 13.20
CA ASP A 80 11.19 14.22 12.27
C ASP A 80 11.11 12.79 11.72
N PRO A 81 10.49 12.61 10.54
CA PRO A 81 10.41 11.28 9.92
C PRO A 81 11.76 10.68 9.53
N ASN A 82 12.79 11.52 9.31
CA ASN A 82 14.10 11.06 8.84
C ASN A 82 14.86 10.32 9.94
N GLU A 83 14.63 10.65 11.19
CA GLU A 83 15.26 9.99 12.35
C GLU A 83 14.96 8.48 12.39
N PHE A 84 13.77 8.09 11.90
CA PHE A 84 13.33 6.71 11.91
C PHE A 84 13.60 5.94 10.62
N LEU A 85 14.27 6.54 9.63
CA LEU A 85 14.58 5.84 8.39
C LEU A 85 15.61 4.74 8.61
N SER A 86 15.41 3.60 7.94
CA SER A 86 16.44 2.58 7.81
C SER A 86 17.57 3.05 6.88
N PRO A 87 18.75 2.41 6.88
CA PRO A 87 19.89 2.83 6.06
C PRO A 87 19.56 3.05 4.58
N ILE A 88 18.68 2.21 4.00
CA ILE A 88 18.22 2.36 2.62
C ILE A 88 16.80 2.96 2.52
N GLY A 89 16.20 3.32 3.64
CA GLY A 89 14.80 3.76 3.73
C GLY A 89 14.51 5.01 2.91
N ALA A 90 15.40 6.00 2.94
CA ALA A 90 15.27 7.22 2.15
C ALA A 90 15.26 6.94 0.63
N PHE A 91 16.13 6.04 0.17
CA PHE A 91 16.18 5.62 -1.23
C PHE A 91 14.90 4.88 -1.62
N LEU A 92 14.45 3.90 -0.82
CA LEU A 92 13.25 3.13 -1.08
C LEU A 92 12.01 4.02 -1.23
N ARG A 93 11.85 5.00 -0.33
CA ARG A 93 10.72 5.95 -0.38
C ARG A 93 10.79 6.89 -1.57
N ARG A 94 11.97 7.41 -1.89
CA ARG A 94 12.16 8.31 -3.03
C ARG A 94 11.89 7.62 -4.36
N SER A 95 12.27 6.36 -4.49
CA SER A 95 12.04 5.52 -5.68
C SER A 95 10.70 4.81 -5.70
N SER A 96 9.91 4.89 -4.61
CA SER A 96 8.66 4.12 -4.40
C SER A 96 8.83 2.59 -4.48
N LEU A 97 10.05 2.09 -4.36
CA LEU A 97 10.32 0.65 -4.34
C LEU A 97 9.77 -0.04 -3.09
N ASP A 98 9.57 0.71 -2.01
CA ASP A 98 8.92 0.21 -0.79
C ASP A 98 7.47 -0.20 -1.02
N GLU A 99 6.83 0.28 -2.08
CA GLU A 99 5.43 0.00 -2.39
C GLU A 99 5.21 -1.20 -3.32
N LEU A 100 6.26 -1.81 -3.87
CA LEU A 100 6.14 -2.96 -4.78
C LEU A 100 5.31 -4.12 -4.21
N PRO A 101 5.39 -4.48 -2.91
CA PRO A 101 4.56 -5.54 -2.34
C PRO A 101 3.05 -5.26 -2.38
N GLN A 102 2.61 -4.02 -2.63
CA GLN A 102 1.18 -3.68 -2.77
C GLN A 102 0.52 -4.35 -3.98
N LEU A 103 1.30 -4.80 -4.96
CA LEU A 103 0.80 -5.63 -6.06
C LEU A 103 0.06 -6.88 -5.54
N PHE A 104 0.50 -7.44 -4.41
CA PHE A 104 -0.19 -8.54 -3.75
C PHE A 104 -1.60 -8.15 -3.29
N SER A 105 -1.77 -6.94 -2.74
CA SER A 105 -3.09 -6.44 -2.32
C SER A 105 -4.03 -6.21 -3.51
N ILE A 106 -3.48 -5.82 -4.67
CA ILE A 106 -4.26 -5.69 -5.92
C ILE A 106 -4.67 -7.08 -6.43
N LEU A 107 -3.76 -8.04 -6.45
CA LEU A 107 -4.06 -9.43 -6.83
C LEU A 107 -5.15 -10.03 -5.94
N LYS A 108 -5.06 -9.80 -4.63
CA LYS A 108 -6.04 -10.28 -3.65
C LYS A 108 -7.40 -9.57 -3.79
N GLY A 109 -7.42 -8.31 -4.23
CA GLY A 109 -8.62 -7.51 -4.40
C GLY A 109 -8.89 -6.50 -3.29
N ASP A 110 -7.94 -6.32 -2.37
CA ASP A 110 -8.04 -5.30 -1.32
C ASP A 110 -7.79 -3.89 -1.87
N MET A 111 -7.15 -3.79 -3.05
CA MET A 111 -6.80 -2.54 -3.75
C MET A 111 -7.02 -2.66 -5.25
N SER A 112 -7.01 -1.50 -5.93
CA SER A 112 -7.00 -1.36 -7.38
C SER A 112 -5.89 -0.39 -7.81
N PHE A 113 -5.43 -0.49 -9.06
CA PHE A 113 -4.53 0.51 -9.64
C PHE A 113 -5.20 1.88 -9.77
N VAL A 114 -6.50 1.90 -9.95
CA VAL A 114 -7.29 3.12 -10.14
C VAL A 114 -8.22 3.32 -8.95
N GLY A 115 -8.05 4.43 -8.26
CA GLY A 115 -8.88 4.77 -7.10
C GLY A 115 -8.12 5.55 -6.03
N PRO A 116 -8.81 6.03 -4.98
CA PRO A 116 -8.19 6.75 -3.89
C PRO A 116 -7.26 5.82 -3.08
N ARG A 117 -6.11 6.37 -2.65
CA ARG A 117 -5.18 5.61 -1.81
C ARG A 117 -5.85 5.26 -0.47
N PRO A 118 -5.77 4.00 0.01
CA PRO A 118 -6.33 3.62 1.30
C PRO A 118 -5.78 4.45 2.45
N ALA A 119 -6.68 4.99 3.29
CA ALA A 119 -6.32 5.76 4.47
C ALA A 119 -5.71 4.87 5.56
N LEU A 120 -4.84 5.43 6.40
CA LEU A 120 -4.45 4.76 7.65
C LEU A 120 -5.66 4.63 8.57
N TYR A 121 -5.75 3.54 9.32
CA TYR A 121 -6.86 3.25 10.23
C TYR A 121 -7.08 4.34 11.30
N ASN A 122 -6.03 5.10 11.64
CA ASN A 122 -6.06 6.17 12.63
C ASN A 122 -6.24 7.59 12.03
N GLN A 123 -6.39 7.73 10.72
CA GLN A 123 -6.69 9.00 10.04
C GLN A 123 -8.20 9.26 10.03
N LYS A 124 -8.79 9.47 11.21
CA LYS A 124 -10.24 9.62 11.41
C LYS A 124 -10.85 10.75 10.57
N ASP A 125 -10.16 11.87 10.44
CA ASP A 125 -10.63 13.03 9.66
C ASP A 125 -10.77 12.69 8.17
N LEU A 126 -9.79 11.98 7.61
CA LEU A 126 -9.83 11.55 6.21
C LEU A 126 -10.91 10.50 5.97
N ILE A 127 -11.10 9.58 6.92
CA ILE A 127 -12.15 8.54 6.86
C ILE A 127 -13.53 9.21 6.91
N ALA A 128 -13.74 10.18 7.80
CA ALA A 128 -14.99 10.93 7.92
C ALA A 128 -15.33 11.69 6.64
N LEU A 129 -14.36 12.42 6.06
CA LEU A 129 -14.51 13.14 4.79
C LEU A 129 -14.87 12.21 3.63
N ARG A 130 -14.25 11.03 3.55
CA ARG A 130 -14.57 10.05 2.51
C ARG A 130 -15.97 9.47 2.68
N SER A 131 -16.40 9.22 3.91
CA SER A 131 -17.74 8.75 4.21
C SER A 131 -18.79 9.79 3.86
N GLU A 132 -18.54 11.06 4.16
CA GLU A 132 -19.42 12.18 3.82
C GLU A 132 -19.61 12.35 2.30
N HIS A 133 -18.55 12.12 1.53
CA HIS A 133 -18.58 12.22 0.07
C HIS A 133 -18.89 10.89 -0.64
N GLY A 134 -19.29 9.84 0.08
CA GLY A 134 -19.63 8.54 -0.50
C GLY A 134 -18.44 7.76 -1.09
N LEU A 135 -17.21 8.18 -0.80
CA LEU A 135 -16.00 7.57 -1.36
C LEU A 135 -15.59 6.26 -0.69
N GLN A 136 -16.27 5.83 0.37
CA GLN A 136 -16.06 4.52 1.00
C GLN A 136 -16.37 3.36 0.06
N ASN A 137 -17.24 3.58 -0.92
CA ASN A 137 -17.70 2.57 -1.89
C ASN A 137 -17.09 2.79 -3.29
N PHE A 138 -16.06 3.60 -3.42
CA PHE A 138 -15.50 4.00 -4.71
C PHE A 138 -15.11 2.83 -5.63
N TYR A 139 -14.95 1.64 -5.08
CA TYR A 139 -14.65 0.43 -5.85
C TYR A 139 -15.90 -0.35 -6.27
N LEU A 140 -17.09 0.06 -5.80
CA LEU A 140 -18.37 -0.60 -6.05
C LEU A 140 -19.31 0.21 -6.96
N ASP A 141 -19.03 1.51 -7.17
CA ASP A 141 -19.87 2.40 -8.01
C ASP A 141 -19.21 2.60 -9.40
#